data_85ce11af209d09f99ca43ed6eef15740
#
_entry.id   85ce11af209d09f99ca43ed6eef15740
#
_cell.length_a   1.000
_cell.length_b   1.000
_cell.length_c   1.000
_cell.angle_alpha   90.00
_cell.angle_beta   90.00
_cell.angle_gamma   90.00
#
_symmetry.space_group_name_H-M   'P 1'
#
loop_
_entity.id
_entity.type
_entity.pdbx_description
1 polymer ?
#
loop_
_entity_poly.entity_id
_entity_poly.type
_entity_poly.pdbx_seq_one_letter_code
_entity_poly.pdbx_strand_id
1 'polypeptide(L)'
;GENKEVKKNEAPKALVASTRFPKLSAVDLKYENELSLVSMNADDMVSLPQLVDRFINYSASQLHLYYDQHVIRTFFAGLATSKILILEGISGTGKTSLPYAMGKFFKNDTSIISVQPSWRDRAEMLGYLNEFTKKFNETDFLKSLYETTYRDDLNFIVLDEMNLARIEYYFAEFLSIMEMPNKDEWKIDIVPESLPDDPKHIINGKILVPQNVWFVGTANRDYSTFTITDKVYDRAVSIEMNHRAAFIDAP
;
A
#
# COMPACT_ATOMS: atom_id res chain seq x y z
N GLY A 1 -41.94 29.04 -2.97
CA GLY A 1 -40.54 28.56 -2.94
C GLY A 1 -40.15 28.12 -1.56
N GLU A 2 -40.36 26.84 -1.23
CA GLU A 2 -39.80 26.27 0.01
C GLU A 2 -39.29 24.85 -0.25
N ASN A 3 -38.02 24.69 0.16
CA ASN A 3 -37.37 23.44 0.58
C ASN A 3 -37.44 22.21 -0.31
N LYS A 4 -36.50 22.08 -1.25
CA LYS A 4 -36.12 20.82 -1.88
C LYS A 4 -34.63 20.45 -1.73
N GLU A 5 -33.83 21.12 -0.89
CA GLU A 5 -32.37 20.86 -0.82
C GLU A 5 -31.88 19.99 0.34
N VAL A 6 -32.73 19.59 1.28
CA VAL A 6 -32.25 18.93 2.53
C VAL A 6 -32.25 17.38 2.47
N LYS A 7 -32.81 16.73 1.44
CA LYS A 7 -32.96 15.27 1.45
C LYS A 7 -31.88 14.46 0.70
N LYS A 8 -30.90 15.11 0.07
CA LYS A 8 -29.87 14.39 -0.71
C LYS A 8 -28.66 13.87 0.08
N ASN A 9 -28.43 14.38 1.29
CA ASN A 9 -27.22 14.03 2.06
C ASN A 9 -27.42 13.02 3.21
N GLU A 10 -28.63 12.69 3.56
CA GLU A 10 -28.91 11.75 4.67
C GLU A 10 -28.89 10.27 4.24
N ALA A 11 -29.34 9.97 3.04
CA ALA A 11 -29.37 8.59 2.53
C ALA A 11 -27.97 7.95 2.39
N PRO A 12 -26.93 8.61 1.87
CA PRO A 12 -25.59 8.06 1.84
C PRO A 12 -24.96 7.81 3.21
N LYS A 13 -25.18 8.72 4.17
CA LYS A 13 -24.67 8.55 5.54
C LYS A 13 -25.35 7.39 6.26
N ALA A 14 -26.65 7.22 6.08
CA ALA A 14 -27.40 6.11 6.66
C ALA A 14 -26.97 4.76 6.08
N LEU A 15 -26.69 4.70 4.76
CA LEU A 15 -26.19 3.50 4.09
C LEU A 15 -24.82 3.07 4.63
N VAL A 16 -23.89 4.01 4.78
CA VAL A 16 -22.55 3.75 5.36
C VAL A 16 -22.66 3.29 6.83
N ALA A 17 -23.59 3.82 7.60
CA ALA A 17 -23.78 3.43 9.00
C ALA A 17 -24.38 2.03 9.17
N SER A 18 -25.14 1.52 8.19
CA SER A 18 -25.82 0.22 8.26
C SER A 18 -24.95 -0.96 7.82
N THR A 19 -23.91 -0.72 7.01
CA THR A 19 -23.00 -1.77 6.54
C THR A 19 -22.08 -2.27 7.65
N ARG A 20 -21.66 -3.53 7.55
CA ARG A 20 -20.61 -4.07 8.44
C ARG A 20 -19.19 -3.55 8.10
N PHE A 21 -19.02 -2.86 6.96
CA PHE A 21 -17.76 -2.25 6.50
C PHE A 21 -17.92 -0.73 6.30
N PRO A 22 -18.10 0.06 7.35
CA PRO A 22 -18.33 1.50 7.18
C PRO A 22 -17.18 2.26 6.52
N LYS A 23 -15.94 1.90 6.81
CA LYS A 23 -14.76 2.56 6.20
C LYS A 23 -14.63 2.23 4.72
N LEU A 24 -14.75 0.96 4.34
CA LEU A 24 -14.66 0.55 2.94
C LEU A 24 -15.85 1.07 2.12
N SER A 25 -17.05 1.11 2.69
CA SER A 25 -18.21 1.70 2.04
C SER A 25 -18.06 3.22 1.84
N ALA A 26 -17.37 3.90 2.74
CA ALA A 26 -17.00 5.30 2.56
C ALA A 26 -16.02 5.49 1.39
N VAL A 27 -15.12 4.55 1.16
CA VAL A 27 -14.24 4.53 -0.02
C VAL A 27 -15.06 4.41 -1.30
N ASP A 28 -16.04 3.51 -1.34
CA ASP A 28 -16.96 3.39 -2.49
C ASP A 28 -17.61 4.73 -2.83
N LEU A 29 -18.14 5.43 -1.82
CA LEU A 29 -18.78 6.74 -2.02
C LEU A 29 -17.80 7.80 -2.50
N LYS A 30 -16.58 7.79 -1.98
CA LYS A 30 -15.53 8.72 -2.41
C LYS A 30 -15.28 8.59 -3.91
N TYR A 31 -15.08 7.37 -4.40
CA TYR A 31 -14.73 7.12 -5.80
C TYR A 31 -15.94 7.14 -6.76
N GLU A 32 -17.17 7.04 -6.28
CA GLU A 32 -18.38 7.32 -7.10
C GLU A 32 -18.44 8.79 -7.55
N ASN A 33 -17.93 9.69 -6.74
CA ASN A 33 -17.98 11.13 -6.98
C ASN A 33 -16.70 11.67 -7.62
N GLU A 34 -15.61 10.92 -7.59
CA GLU A 34 -14.32 11.30 -8.16
C GLU A 34 -14.10 10.52 -9.46
N LEU A 35 -14.33 11.15 -10.58
CA LEU A 35 -13.88 10.69 -11.90
C LEU A 35 -12.38 11.03 -12.04
N SER A 36 -11.52 10.36 -11.28
CA SER A 36 -10.08 10.51 -11.47
C SER A 36 -9.62 9.57 -12.58
N LEU A 37 -9.70 10.02 -13.79
CA LEU A 37 -9.03 9.39 -14.91
C LEU A 37 -7.58 9.87 -14.90
N VAL A 38 -6.70 9.09 -14.31
CA VAL A 38 -5.26 9.22 -14.55
C VAL A 38 -5.02 8.66 -15.95
N SER A 39 -5.02 9.53 -16.96
CA SER A 39 -4.64 9.16 -18.32
C SER A 39 -3.12 9.25 -18.47
N MET A 40 -2.49 8.21 -19.01
CA MET A 40 -1.09 8.29 -19.46
C MET A 40 -1.01 9.23 -20.67
N ASN A 41 -0.17 10.25 -20.58
CA ASN A 41 0.19 11.13 -21.69
C ASN A 41 1.50 10.65 -22.35
N ALA A 42 1.73 11.05 -23.60
CA ALA A 42 3.00 10.78 -24.29
C ALA A 42 4.22 11.35 -23.53
N ASP A 43 4.02 12.46 -22.80
CA ASP A 43 5.04 13.09 -21.96
C ASP A 43 5.40 12.26 -20.71
N ASP A 44 4.59 11.24 -20.36
CA ASP A 44 4.87 10.31 -19.27
C ASP A 44 5.81 9.16 -19.69
N MET A 45 6.18 9.10 -20.97
CA MET A 45 7.12 8.13 -21.53
C MET A 45 8.55 8.58 -21.30
N VAL A 46 9.14 8.15 -20.20
CA VAL A 46 10.53 8.47 -19.82
C VAL A 46 11.38 7.22 -19.72
N SER A 47 12.67 7.34 -20.02
CA SER A 47 13.63 6.27 -19.79
C SER A 47 13.91 6.09 -18.29
N LEU A 48 14.41 4.92 -17.89
CA LEU A 48 14.78 4.67 -16.50
C LEU A 48 15.81 5.69 -15.96
N PRO A 49 16.89 6.02 -16.67
CA PRO A 49 17.82 7.07 -16.20
C PRO A 49 17.16 8.45 -15.99
N GLN A 50 16.27 8.84 -16.91
CA GLN A 50 15.52 10.09 -16.77
C GLN A 50 14.58 10.07 -15.56
N LEU A 51 13.92 8.96 -15.31
CA LEU A 51 13.02 8.79 -14.16
C LEU A 51 13.81 8.88 -12.85
N VAL A 52 14.97 8.23 -12.77
CA VAL A 52 15.87 8.31 -11.61
C VAL A 52 16.30 9.75 -11.34
N ASP A 53 16.77 10.47 -12.36
CA ASP A 53 17.20 11.85 -12.23
C ASP A 53 16.05 12.78 -11.81
N ARG A 54 14.88 12.63 -12.41
CA ARG A 54 13.69 13.42 -12.05
C ARG A 54 13.27 13.18 -10.59
N PHE A 55 13.28 11.94 -10.14
CA PHE A 55 12.93 11.62 -8.76
C PHE A 55 13.95 12.22 -7.77
N ILE A 56 15.26 12.04 -8.01
CA ILE A 56 16.31 12.56 -7.14
C ILE A 56 16.22 14.08 -7.04
N ASN A 57 16.04 14.77 -8.16
CA ASN A 57 15.89 16.24 -8.18
C ASN A 57 14.62 16.69 -7.47
N TYR A 58 13.49 16.01 -7.70
CA TYR A 58 12.23 16.31 -7.03
C TYR A 58 12.34 16.15 -5.51
N SER A 59 12.86 15.03 -5.04
CA SER A 59 12.98 14.77 -3.60
C SER A 59 13.95 15.75 -2.92
N ALA A 60 15.04 16.10 -3.58
CA ALA A 60 15.99 17.07 -3.06
C ALA A 60 15.40 18.50 -3.03
N SER A 61 14.80 18.96 -4.12
CA SER A 61 14.29 20.34 -4.25
C SER A 61 12.96 20.56 -3.51
N GLN A 62 12.03 19.62 -3.56
CA GLN A 62 10.68 19.77 -3.01
C GLN A 62 10.52 19.21 -1.60
N LEU A 63 11.25 18.14 -1.26
CA LEU A 63 11.09 17.44 0.02
C LEU A 63 12.31 17.55 0.93
N HIS A 64 13.42 18.10 0.42
CA HIS A 64 14.72 18.15 1.13
C HIS A 64 15.19 16.77 1.60
N LEU A 65 14.90 15.75 0.78
CA LEU A 65 15.31 14.37 0.97
C LEU A 65 16.31 13.99 -0.11
N TYR A 66 17.45 13.43 0.32
CA TYR A 66 18.58 13.13 -0.55
C TYR A 66 18.82 11.64 -0.61
N TYR A 67 18.86 11.10 -1.83
CA TYR A 67 19.01 9.67 -2.07
C TYR A 67 20.17 9.38 -3.01
N ASP A 68 20.84 8.28 -2.76
CA ASP A 68 21.87 7.74 -3.64
C ASP A 68 21.25 7.27 -4.98
N GLN A 69 21.92 7.58 -6.08
CA GLN A 69 21.44 7.22 -7.43
C GLN A 69 21.28 5.70 -7.59
N HIS A 70 22.20 4.91 -7.03
CA HIS A 70 22.14 3.46 -7.10
C HIS A 70 20.92 2.90 -6.38
N VAL A 71 20.61 3.43 -5.19
CA VAL A 71 19.41 3.04 -4.42
C VAL A 71 18.14 3.30 -5.23
N ILE A 72 18.01 4.47 -5.83
CA ILE A 72 16.82 4.84 -6.61
C ILE A 72 16.71 4.01 -7.88
N ARG A 73 17.83 3.79 -8.57
CA ARG A 73 17.85 2.91 -9.76
C ARG A 73 17.40 1.50 -9.40
N THR A 74 17.90 0.94 -8.31
CA THR A 74 17.53 -0.39 -7.82
C THR A 74 16.05 -0.44 -7.42
N PHE A 75 15.55 0.62 -6.80
CA PHE A 75 14.13 0.71 -6.45
C PHE A 75 13.23 0.63 -7.69
N PHE A 76 13.48 1.47 -8.69
CA PHE A 76 12.68 1.46 -9.92
C PHE A 76 12.81 0.15 -10.70
N ALA A 77 14.03 -0.41 -10.79
CA ALA A 77 14.23 -1.71 -11.41
C ALA A 77 13.47 -2.83 -10.67
N GLY A 78 13.43 -2.74 -9.33
CA GLY A 78 12.67 -3.67 -8.48
C GLY A 78 11.17 -3.62 -8.73
N LEU A 79 10.59 -2.46 -9.02
CA LEU A 79 9.17 -2.34 -9.37
C LEU A 79 8.81 -3.15 -10.62
N ALA A 80 9.72 -3.27 -11.57
CA ALA A 80 9.49 -4.03 -12.80
C ALA A 80 9.59 -5.55 -12.61
N THR A 81 10.25 -6.02 -11.55
CA THR A 81 10.58 -7.44 -11.34
C THR A 81 9.86 -8.09 -10.16
N SER A 82 9.41 -7.32 -9.18
CA SER A 82 8.76 -7.84 -7.97
C SER A 82 7.64 -6.94 -7.50
N LYS A 83 6.73 -7.50 -6.71
CA LYS A 83 5.67 -6.75 -6.00
C LYS A 83 6.03 -6.47 -4.55
N ILE A 84 7.16 -6.98 -4.08
CA ILE A 84 7.67 -6.78 -2.72
C ILE A 84 9.09 -6.22 -2.80
N LEU A 85 9.29 -5.06 -2.18
CA LEU A 85 10.61 -4.47 -1.99
C LEU A 85 10.89 -4.39 -0.49
N ILE A 86 12.11 -4.72 -0.10
CA ILE A 86 12.55 -4.65 1.30
C ILE A 86 13.70 -3.67 1.40
N LEU A 87 13.49 -2.60 2.15
CA LEU A 87 14.51 -1.60 2.45
C LEU A 87 15.15 -1.94 3.79
N GLU A 88 16.39 -2.34 3.78
CA GLU A 88 17.13 -2.80 4.95
C GLU A 88 18.28 -1.85 5.28
N GLY A 89 18.64 -1.78 6.54
CA GLY A 89 19.79 -1.04 7.00
C GLY A 89 19.63 -0.51 8.42
N ILE A 90 20.58 0.34 8.80
CA ILE A 90 20.58 1.01 10.10
C ILE A 90 19.53 2.11 10.15
N SER A 91 19.14 2.52 11.36
CA SER A 91 18.20 3.62 11.57
C SER A 91 18.71 4.93 10.99
N GLY A 92 17.79 5.76 10.49
CA GLY A 92 18.08 7.11 10.01
C GLY A 92 18.70 7.17 8.61
N THR A 93 18.60 6.12 7.81
CA THR A 93 19.11 6.06 6.43
C THR A 93 18.05 6.36 5.36
N GLY A 94 16.83 6.68 5.77
CA GLY A 94 15.76 7.06 4.85
C GLY A 94 14.88 5.92 4.35
N LYS A 95 14.86 4.77 5.05
CA LYS A 95 14.06 3.60 4.65
C LYS A 95 12.57 3.88 4.56
N THR A 96 12.01 4.61 5.50
CA THR A 96 10.60 4.99 5.52
C THR A 96 10.33 6.22 4.66
N SER A 97 11.25 7.18 4.64
CA SER A 97 11.10 8.41 3.85
C SER A 97 11.13 8.15 2.35
N LEU A 98 11.84 7.12 1.88
CA LEU A 98 11.94 6.81 0.45
C LEU A 98 10.58 6.47 -0.17
N PRO A 99 9.81 5.48 0.32
CA PRO A 99 8.49 5.21 -0.22
C PRO A 99 7.50 6.35 0.01
N TYR A 100 7.63 7.13 1.08
CA TYR A 100 6.88 8.36 1.27
C TYR A 100 7.12 9.35 0.13
N ALA A 101 8.40 9.59 -0.20
CA ALA A 101 8.80 10.48 -1.30
C ALA A 101 8.31 9.97 -2.67
N MET A 102 8.33 8.65 -2.88
CA MET A 102 7.78 8.03 -4.09
C MET A 102 6.30 8.32 -4.26
N GLY A 103 5.52 8.22 -3.19
CA GLY A 103 4.10 8.55 -3.22
C GLY A 103 3.85 10.02 -3.59
N LYS A 104 4.63 10.93 -3.03
CA LYS A 104 4.55 12.36 -3.38
C LYS A 104 4.93 12.61 -4.85
N PHE A 105 5.98 11.97 -5.32
CA PHE A 105 6.44 12.09 -6.69
C PHE A 105 5.41 11.61 -7.71
N PHE A 106 4.77 10.48 -7.45
CA PHE A 106 3.71 9.93 -8.31
C PHE A 106 2.31 10.48 -8.03
N LYS A 107 2.18 11.46 -7.12
CA LYS A 107 0.91 12.11 -6.76
C LYS A 107 -0.17 11.13 -6.25
N ASN A 108 0.26 10.10 -5.58
CA ASN A 108 -0.56 9.15 -4.86
C ASN A 108 0.13 8.82 -3.54
N ASP A 109 -0.35 9.40 -2.45
CA ASP A 109 0.27 9.29 -1.15
C ASP A 109 0.41 7.83 -0.70
N THR A 110 1.62 7.47 -0.29
CA THR A 110 1.94 6.14 0.21
C THR A 110 1.25 5.90 1.54
N SER A 111 0.64 4.72 1.68
CA SER A 111 0.08 4.25 2.95
C SER A 111 1.19 3.63 3.79
N ILE A 112 1.45 4.17 4.97
CA ILE A 112 2.48 3.66 5.88
C ILE A 112 1.80 2.96 7.05
N ILE A 113 1.97 1.65 7.12
CA ILE A 113 1.37 0.78 8.13
C ILE A 113 2.46 0.32 9.09
N SER A 114 2.33 0.69 10.35
CA SER A 114 3.27 0.29 11.41
C SER A 114 3.00 -1.14 11.85
N VAL A 115 3.95 -2.02 11.62
CA VAL A 115 3.88 -3.40 12.13
C VAL A 115 4.14 -3.38 13.63
N GLN A 116 3.32 -4.14 14.39
CA GLN A 116 3.42 -4.22 15.84
C GLN A 116 4.00 -5.58 16.25
N PRO A 117 4.74 -5.65 17.36
CA PRO A 117 5.26 -6.93 17.88
C PRO A 117 4.17 -7.95 18.21
N SER A 118 2.94 -7.48 18.45
CA SER A 118 1.77 -8.30 18.74
C SER A 118 1.15 -9.00 17.52
N TRP A 119 1.59 -8.67 16.31
CA TRP A 119 1.04 -9.28 15.10
C TRP A 119 1.47 -10.75 15.00
N ARG A 120 0.51 -11.67 15.05
CA ARG A 120 0.73 -13.12 15.02
C ARG A 120 0.21 -13.79 13.77
N ASP A 121 -0.88 -13.24 13.20
CA ASP A 121 -1.54 -13.77 12.02
C ASP A 121 -2.14 -12.63 11.19
N ARG A 122 -2.94 -12.98 10.18
CA ARG A 122 -3.56 -12.02 9.28
C ARG A 122 -4.54 -11.03 9.94
N ALA A 123 -5.13 -11.41 11.08
CA ALA A 123 -6.22 -10.64 11.69
C ALA A 123 -5.78 -9.25 12.15
N GLU A 124 -4.55 -9.11 12.64
CA GLU A 124 -4.01 -7.81 13.05
C GLU A 124 -3.74 -6.90 11.85
N MET A 125 -3.38 -7.46 10.71
CA MET A 125 -3.10 -6.70 9.49
C MET A 125 -4.38 -6.39 8.69
N LEU A 126 -5.21 -7.41 8.42
CA LEU A 126 -6.39 -7.31 7.55
C LEU A 126 -7.68 -6.98 8.30
N GLY A 127 -7.70 -7.20 9.61
CA GLY A 127 -8.94 -7.12 10.37
C GLY A 127 -9.71 -8.45 10.40
N TYR A 128 -10.84 -8.44 11.04
CA TYR A 128 -11.68 -9.62 11.25
C TYR A 128 -13.15 -9.22 11.48
N LEU A 129 -14.06 -10.16 11.22
CA LEU A 129 -15.47 -10.00 11.55
C LEU A 129 -15.68 -10.22 13.05
N ASN A 130 -16.21 -9.22 13.74
CA ASN A 130 -16.61 -9.35 15.13
C ASN A 130 -18.00 -9.99 15.18
N GLU A 131 -18.07 -11.22 15.67
CA GLU A 131 -19.30 -12.00 15.71
C GLU A 131 -20.35 -11.44 16.69
N PHE A 132 -19.93 -10.68 17.69
CA PHE A 132 -20.83 -10.07 18.65
C PHE A 132 -21.50 -8.80 18.12
N THR A 133 -20.70 -7.92 17.52
CA THR A 133 -21.20 -6.65 16.98
C THR A 133 -21.72 -6.77 15.55
N LYS A 134 -21.41 -7.89 14.86
CA LYS A 134 -21.68 -8.11 13.44
C LYS A 134 -21.04 -7.03 12.53
N LYS A 135 -19.98 -6.37 13.03
CA LYS A 135 -19.17 -5.40 12.29
C LYS A 135 -17.80 -5.98 11.99
N PHE A 136 -17.25 -5.60 10.86
CA PHE A 136 -15.87 -5.92 10.53
C PHE A 136 -14.93 -4.92 11.19
N ASN A 137 -13.88 -5.40 11.85
CA ASN A 137 -12.83 -4.56 12.40
C ASN A 137 -11.87 -4.15 11.27
N GLU A 138 -12.18 -3.04 10.63
CA GLU A 138 -11.45 -2.55 9.46
C GLU A 138 -10.15 -1.87 9.87
N THR A 139 -9.02 -2.43 9.42
CA THR A 139 -7.69 -1.88 9.67
C THR A 139 -7.30 -0.83 8.61
N ASP A 140 -6.29 -0.03 8.90
CA ASP A 140 -5.74 0.92 7.94
C ASP A 140 -5.13 0.20 6.71
N PHE A 141 -4.51 -0.96 6.92
CA PHE A 141 -4.01 -1.79 5.82
C PHE A 141 -5.14 -2.23 4.90
N LEU A 142 -6.22 -2.75 5.45
CA LEU A 142 -7.38 -3.18 4.65
C LEU A 142 -7.97 -2.02 3.84
N LYS A 143 -8.14 -0.87 4.47
CA LYS A 143 -8.65 0.32 3.79
C LYS A 143 -7.73 0.74 2.65
N SER A 144 -6.42 0.79 2.88
CA SER A 144 -5.44 1.15 1.86
C SER A 144 -5.45 0.17 0.70
N LEU A 145 -5.50 -1.13 0.98
CA LEU A 145 -5.62 -2.17 -0.05
C LEU A 145 -6.91 -2.02 -0.84
N TYR A 146 -8.01 -1.76 -0.18
CA TYR A 146 -9.31 -1.58 -0.82
C TYR A 146 -9.33 -0.35 -1.75
N GLU A 147 -8.72 0.76 -1.34
CA GLU A 147 -8.61 1.96 -2.18
C GLU A 147 -7.86 1.70 -3.49
N THR A 148 -6.87 0.81 -3.48
CA THR A 148 -6.11 0.47 -4.69
C THR A 148 -6.97 -0.18 -5.78
N THR A 149 -8.08 -0.80 -5.42
CA THR A 149 -9.01 -1.41 -6.37
C THR A 149 -9.75 -0.38 -7.24
N TYR A 150 -9.72 0.88 -6.85
CA TYR A 150 -10.32 2.00 -7.58
C TYR A 150 -9.31 2.81 -8.41
N ARG A 151 -8.02 2.48 -8.34
CA ARG A 151 -6.96 3.32 -8.90
C ARG A 151 -6.16 2.57 -9.95
N ASP A 152 -5.79 3.28 -11.02
CA ASP A 152 -4.94 2.76 -12.11
C ASP A 152 -3.49 3.25 -12.01
N ASP A 153 -3.18 4.20 -11.11
CA ASP A 153 -1.83 4.69 -10.86
C ASP A 153 -1.02 3.78 -9.91
N LEU A 154 0.26 4.07 -9.70
CA LEU A 154 1.09 3.30 -8.78
C LEU A 154 0.63 3.51 -7.34
N ASN A 155 0.52 2.40 -6.61
CA ASN A 155 0.17 2.39 -5.19
C ASN A 155 1.28 1.72 -4.39
N PHE A 156 1.75 2.39 -3.35
CA PHE A 156 2.71 1.85 -2.39
C PHE A 156 2.05 1.68 -1.04
N ILE A 157 2.11 0.47 -0.51
CA ILE A 157 1.72 0.16 0.86
C ILE A 157 2.97 -0.27 1.60
N VAL A 158 3.34 0.50 2.62
CA VAL A 158 4.53 0.25 3.43
C VAL A 158 4.17 -0.54 4.67
N LEU A 159 4.91 -1.61 4.91
CA LEU A 159 4.96 -2.33 6.17
C LEU A 159 6.19 -1.83 6.93
N ASP A 160 5.98 -0.82 7.76
CA ASP A 160 7.07 -0.16 8.47
C ASP A 160 7.52 -1.02 9.65
N GLU A 161 8.85 -1.20 9.76
CA GLU A 161 9.46 -2.11 10.72
C GLU A 161 8.88 -3.54 10.61
N MET A 162 8.84 -4.05 9.40
CA MET A 162 8.14 -5.29 9.04
C MET A 162 8.58 -6.51 9.85
N ASN A 163 9.79 -6.53 10.36
CA ASN A 163 10.37 -7.64 11.12
C ASN A 163 10.24 -7.50 12.65
N LEU A 164 9.43 -6.55 13.15
CA LEU A 164 8.98 -6.56 14.55
C LEU A 164 8.07 -7.75 14.87
N ALA A 165 7.44 -8.33 13.86
CA ALA A 165 6.67 -9.56 13.93
C ALA A 165 7.12 -10.49 12.81
N ARG A 166 6.65 -11.74 12.82
CA ARG A 166 7.01 -12.74 11.81
C ARG A 166 6.21 -12.51 10.53
N ILE A 167 6.88 -12.04 9.48
CA ILE A 167 6.29 -11.71 8.18
C ILE A 167 5.60 -12.92 7.56
N GLU A 168 6.21 -14.08 7.63
CA GLU A 168 5.68 -15.33 7.10
C GLU A 168 4.38 -15.79 7.76
N TYR A 169 3.99 -15.15 8.87
CA TYR A 169 2.72 -15.42 9.54
C TYR A 169 1.65 -14.39 9.19
N TYR A 170 1.91 -13.10 9.41
CA TYR A 170 0.88 -12.09 9.14
C TYR A 170 0.70 -11.79 7.64
N PHE A 171 1.72 -12.04 6.82
CA PHE A 171 1.72 -11.74 5.38
C PHE A 171 1.66 -13.01 4.50
N ALA A 172 1.42 -14.17 5.10
CA ALA A 172 1.48 -15.48 4.45
C ALA A 172 0.60 -15.59 3.19
N GLU A 173 -0.63 -15.08 3.24
CA GLU A 173 -1.56 -15.15 2.11
C GLU A 173 -1.07 -14.34 0.91
N PHE A 174 -0.49 -13.16 1.15
CA PHE A 174 0.09 -12.35 0.09
C PHE A 174 1.29 -13.03 -0.56
N LEU A 175 2.15 -13.65 0.25
CA LEU A 175 3.28 -14.42 -0.27
C LEU A 175 2.80 -15.59 -1.14
N SER A 176 1.71 -16.24 -0.76
CA SER A 176 1.15 -17.36 -1.52
C SER A 176 0.50 -16.93 -2.83
N ILE A 177 -0.32 -15.88 -2.83
CA ILE A 177 -1.00 -15.46 -4.06
C ILE A 177 -0.03 -14.90 -5.11
N MET A 178 1.08 -14.28 -4.67
CA MET A 178 2.09 -13.73 -5.58
C MET A 178 2.86 -14.80 -6.35
N GLU A 179 2.75 -16.07 -5.96
CA GLU A 179 3.26 -17.22 -6.72
C GLU A 179 2.33 -17.65 -7.86
N MET A 180 1.07 -17.25 -7.82
CA MET A 180 0.09 -17.63 -8.84
C MET A 180 0.42 -16.96 -10.18
N PRO A 181 0.56 -17.73 -11.27
CA PRO A 181 0.85 -17.18 -12.60
C PRO A 181 -0.27 -16.31 -13.14
N ASN A 182 -1.51 -16.70 -12.88
CA ASN A 182 -2.69 -15.95 -13.30
C ASN A 182 -3.01 -14.86 -12.27
N LYS A 183 -2.90 -13.61 -12.69
CA LYS A 183 -3.14 -12.45 -11.85
C LYS A 183 -4.61 -12.30 -11.40
N ASP A 184 -5.55 -12.88 -12.12
CA ASP A 184 -6.96 -12.91 -11.74
C ASP A 184 -7.23 -13.81 -10.52
N GLU A 185 -6.26 -14.64 -10.13
CA GLU A 185 -6.30 -15.47 -8.93
C GLU A 185 -5.69 -14.80 -7.69
N TRP A 186 -5.20 -13.57 -7.82
CA TRP A 186 -4.63 -12.82 -6.69
C TRP A 186 -5.72 -12.26 -5.78
N LYS A 187 -6.44 -13.17 -5.15
CA LYS A 187 -7.58 -12.86 -4.28
C LYS A 187 -7.28 -13.17 -2.83
N ILE A 188 -7.66 -12.26 -1.97
CA ILE A 188 -7.56 -12.38 -0.51
C ILE A 188 -8.95 -12.55 0.09
N ASP A 189 -9.13 -13.58 0.91
CA ASP A 189 -10.38 -13.81 1.62
C ASP A 189 -10.58 -12.76 2.73
N ILE A 190 -11.74 -12.12 2.74
CA ILE A 190 -12.10 -11.14 3.77
C ILE A 190 -13.21 -11.67 4.66
N VAL A 191 -14.31 -12.16 4.06
CA VAL A 191 -15.43 -12.77 4.76
C VAL A 191 -15.86 -14.04 4.01
N PRO A 192 -16.42 -15.05 4.72
CA PRO A 192 -16.82 -16.30 4.06
C PRO A 192 -18.00 -16.15 3.13
N GLU A 193 -18.91 -15.22 3.43
CA GLU A 193 -20.13 -14.98 2.65
C GLU A 193 -20.36 -13.50 2.42
N SER A 194 -20.78 -13.16 1.21
CA SER A 194 -21.16 -11.79 0.85
C SER A 194 -22.56 -11.44 1.37
N LEU A 195 -22.74 -10.20 1.80
CA LEU A 195 -24.01 -9.60 2.13
C LEU A 195 -24.35 -8.47 1.13
N PRO A 196 -25.64 -8.15 0.90
CA PRO A 196 -26.04 -7.13 -0.08
C PRO A 196 -25.43 -5.75 0.16
N ASP A 197 -25.18 -5.39 1.42
CA ASP A 197 -24.61 -4.07 1.81
C ASP A 197 -23.08 -4.06 1.90
N ASP A 198 -22.42 -5.14 1.49
CA ASP A 198 -20.97 -5.19 1.48
C ASP A 198 -20.38 -4.23 0.42
N PRO A 199 -19.15 -3.76 0.61
CA PRO A 199 -18.48 -2.90 -0.36
C PRO A 199 -18.43 -3.51 -1.76
N LYS A 200 -18.51 -2.65 -2.78
CA LYS A 200 -18.68 -3.06 -4.18
C LYS A 200 -17.54 -3.94 -4.71
N HIS A 201 -16.32 -3.71 -4.24
CA HIS A 201 -15.14 -4.46 -4.69
C HIS A 201 -14.76 -5.62 -3.75
N ILE A 202 -15.58 -5.94 -2.76
CA ILE A 202 -15.54 -7.24 -2.10
C ILE A 202 -16.51 -8.16 -2.84
N ILE A 203 -15.96 -9.02 -3.69
CA ILE A 203 -16.73 -9.89 -4.57
C ILE A 203 -16.60 -11.33 -4.07
N ASN A 204 -17.74 -11.96 -3.75
CA ASN A 204 -17.76 -13.29 -3.14
C ASN A 204 -16.90 -13.40 -1.87
N GLY A 205 -16.91 -12.33 -1.06
CA GLY A 205 -16.13 -12.25 0.17
C GLY A 205 -14.64 -12.00 0.00
N LYS A 206 -14.17 -11.68 -1.20
CA LYS A 206 -12.74 -11.55 -1.54
C LYS A 206 -12.41 -10.18 -2.13
N ILE A 207 -11.16 -9.74 -1.92
CA ILE A 207 -10.56 -8.60 -2.62
C ILE A 207 -9.56 -9.14 -3.64
N LEU A 208 -9.67 -8.69 -4.90
CA LEU A 208 -8.63 -8.89 -5.91
C LEU A 208 -7.52 -7.86 -5.69
N VAL A 209 -6.30 -8.33 -5.49
CA VAL A 209 -5.12 -7.46 -5.37
C VAL A 209 -4.72 -6.97 -6.75
N PRO A 210 -4.77 -5.65 -7.02
CA PRO A 210 -4.44 -5.10 -8.33
C PRO A 210 -2.96 -5.24 -8.66
N GLN A 211 -2.61 -5.20 -9.95
CA GLN A 211 -1.23 -5.29 -10.43
C GLN A 211 -0.42 -4.00 -10.24
N ASN A 212 -1.06 -2.90 -9.95
CA ASN A 212 -0.46 -1.60 -9.71
C ASN A 212 -0.23 -1.31 -8.22
N VAL A 213 -0.10 -2.35 -7.40
CA VAL A 213 0.21 -2.27 -5.97
C VAL A 213 1.58 -2.90 -5.70
N TRP A 214 2.42 -2.17 -4.97
CA TRP A 214 3.70 -2.66 -4.47
C TRP A 214 3.73 -2.55 -2.95
N PHE A 215 4.18 -3.62 -2.32
CA PHE A 215 4.41 -3.66 -0.88
C PHE A 215 5.88 -3.37 -0.61
N VAL A 216 6.13 -2.38 0.24
CA VAL A 216 7.48 -1.97 0.61
C VAL A 216 7.66 -2.20 2.10
N GLY A 217 8.50 -3.15 2.46
CA GLY A 217 8.86 -3.38 3.85
C GLY A 217 10.10 -2.59 4.23
N THR A 218 10.11 -2.04 5.44
CA THR A 218 11.35 -1.52 6.03
C THR A 218 11.79 -2.45 7.14
N ALA A 219 13.09 -2.68 7.26
CA ALA A 219 13.65 -3.56 8.28
C ALA A 219 14.92 -2.96 8.86
N ASN A 220 14.95 -2.85 10.19
CA ASN A 220 16.16 -2.53 10.93
C ASN A 220 16.88 -3.82 11.34
N ARG A 221 18.20 -3.83 11.25
CA ARG A 221 19.03 -4.94 11.74
C ARG A 221 19.31 -4.76 13.23
N ASP A 222 18.29 -4.99 14.03
CA ASP A 222 18.29 -4.78 15.47
C ASP A 222 18.15 -6.13 16.19
N TYR A 223 18.70 -6.26 17.40
CA TYR A 223 18.66 -7.53 18.16
C TYR A 223 17.27 -7.91 18.65
N SER A 224 16.34 -6.96 18.67
CA SER A 224 14.95 -7.17 19.12
C SER A 224 14.00 -7.60 18.00
N THR A 225 14.49 -7.79 16.77
CA THR A 225 13.69 -8.08 15.61
C THR A 225 13.78 -9.55 15.19
N PHE A 226 12.77 -10.01 14.45
CA PHE A 226 12.81 -11.34 13.84
C PHE A 226 13.66 -11.33 12.57
N THR A 227 14.28 -12.46 12.27
CA THR A 227 14.97 -12.67 11.02
C THR A 227 13.97 -12.84 9.88
N ILE A 228 14.19 -12.11 8.78
CA ILE A 228 13.40 -12.31 7.56
C ILE A 228 13.85 -13.62 6.91
N THR A 229 12.90 -14.51 6.64
CA THR A 229 13.19 -15.84 6.09
C THR A 229 13.39 -15.81 4.57
N ASP A 230 14.01 -16.86 4.02
CA ASP A 230 14.20 -17.01 2.57
C ASP A 230 12.88 -17.06 1.81
N LYS A 231 11.82 -17.56 2.44
CA LYS A 231 10.47 -17.55 1.86
C LYS A 231 10.00 -16.15 1.45
N VAL A 232 10.41 -15.13 2.19
CA VAL A 232 10.13 -13.72 1.88
C VAL A 232 11.12 -13.19 0.86
N TYR A 233 12.42 -13.41 1.08
CA TYR A 233 13.48 -12.91 0.21
C TYR A 233 13.38 -13.45 -1.22
N ASP A 234 12.96 -14.69 -1.40
CA ASP A 234 12.80 -15.32 -2.72
C ASP A 234 11.78 -14.59 -3.61
N ARG A 235 10.88 -13.81 -3.00
CA ARG A 235 9.83 -13.05 -3.69
C ARG A 235 10.06 -11.56 -3.72
N ALA A 236 11.12 -11.09 -3.07
CA ALA A 236 11.36 -9.67 -2.85
C ALA A 236 12.62 -9.20 -3.56
N VAL A 237 12.68 -7.92 -3.84
CA VAL A 237 13.93 -7.21 -4.14
C VAL A 237 14.39 -6.52 -2.87
N SER A 238 15.58 -6.85 -2.39
CA SER A 238 16.19 -6.23 -1.21
C SER A 238 17.10 -5.09 -1.62
N ILE A 239 16.98 -3.97 -0.92
CA ILE A 239 17.80 -2.78 -1.12
C ILE A 239 18.45 -2.41 0.21
N GLU A 240 19.77 -2.40 0.23
CA GLU A 240 20.51 -1.99 1.41
C GLU A 240 20.69 -0.47 1.44
N MET A 241 20.31 0.14 2.56
CA MET A 241 20.39 1.57 2.82
C MET A 241 21.22 1.81 4.08
N ASN A 242 22.54 1.61 3.97
CA ASN A 242 23.46 1.68 5.12
C ASN A 242 24.09 3.06 5.32
N HIS A 243 23.92 3.96 4.34
CA HIS A 243 24.53 5.29 4.35
C HIS A 243 23.49 6.36 4.05
N ARG A 244 23.65 7.53 4.68
CA ARG A 244 22.94 8.73 4.24
C ARG A 244 23.57 9.22 2.95
N ALA A 245 22.74 9.56 1.97
CA ALA A 245 23.20 10.21 0.75
C ALA A 245 23.77 11.62 1.05
N ALA A 246 24.75 12.03 0.26
CA ALA A 246 25.29 13.37 0.33
C ALA A 246 24.24 14.40 -0.12
N PHE A 247 24.30 15.59 0.48
CA PHE A 247 23.52 16.74 0.05
C PHE A 247 23.81 17.04 -1.44
N ILE A 248 22.76 17.28 -2.20
CA ILE A 248 22.88 17.77 -3.58
C ILE A 248 22.15 19.10 -3.70
N ASP A 249 22.75 20.02 -4.45
CA ASP A 249 22.11 21.27 -4.84
C ASP A 249 21.27 20.98 -6.09
N ALA A 250 19.97 20.85 -5.92
CA ALA A 250 19.06 20.52 -7.01
C ALA A 250 18.48 21.81 -7.61
N PRO A 251 18.36 21.89 -8.93
CA PRO A 251 17.79 23.06 -9.62
C PRO A 251 16.31 23.29 -9.31
#